data_7db5946190b5d9de84ff9c4d897be430
#
_entry.id   7db5946190b5d9de84ff9c4d897be430
#
_cell.length_a   1.000
_cell.length_b   1.000
_cell.length_c   1.000
_cell.angle_alpha   90.00
_cell.angle_beta   90.00
_cell.angle_gamma   90.00
#
_symmetry.space_group_name_H-M   'P 1'
#
loop_
_entity.id
_entity.type
_entity.pdbx_description
1 polymer ?
#
loop_
_entity_poly.entity_id
_entity_poly.type
_entity_poly.pdbx_seq_one_letter_code
_entity_poly.pdbx_strand_id
1 'polypeptide(L)'
;MAFVTNASGNVIAFSDSFDVRDIEQRVFEANEINFTDAASPAFNNLNEYIDNLCEKSMARILLKFKASSWWRTYTGSGPSNLPDLDPDKIKARQQDFTDMSVFYVLKEYILPKAADFGIEESAEVAKIKYYSDKFEDMFQELIAVADWYDKDGDGTVQEGEEMTTFRMTRRTRGKKFVTRIR
;
A
#
# COMPACT_ATOMS: atom_id res chain seq x y z
N MET A 1 -1.36 -0.87 -15.65
CA MET A 1 -2.83 -0.61 -15.55
C MET A 1 -3.06 0.75 -14.92
N ALA A 2 -4.23 1.36 -15.13
CA ALA A 2 -4.60 2.59 -14.43
C ALA A 2 -5.43 2.22 -13.19
N PHE A 3 -5.36 3.02 -12.15
CA PHE A 3 -6.20 2.85 -10.97
C PHE A 3 -7.69 2.93 -11.30
N VAL A 4 -8.51 2.34 -10.46
CA VAL A 4 -9.97 2.45 -10.57
C VAL A 4 -10.42 3.84 -10.17
N THR A 5 -11.16 4.51 -11.06
CA THR A 5 -11.61 5.89 -10.84
C THR A 5 -13.13 5.98 -10.85
N ASN A 6 -13.67 6.93 -10.10
CA ASN A 6 -15.10 7.26 -10.14
C ASN A 6 -15.45 8.11 -11.38
N ALA A 7 -16.73 8.43 -11.54
CA ALA A 7 -17.23 9.27 -12.65
C ALA A 7 -16.63 10.70 -12.68
N SER A 8 -16.07 11.16 -11.57
CA SER A 8 -15.37 12.45 -11.45
C SER A 8 -13.89 12.37 -11.74
N GLY A 9 -13.36 11.17 -12.03
CA GLY A 9 -11.95 10.93 -12.32
C GLY A 9 -11.05 10.73 -11.10
N ASN A 10 -11.59 10.75 -9.87
CA ASN A 10 -10.81 10.53 -8.66
C ASN A 10 -10.57 9.05 -8.45
N VAL A 11 -9.39 8.68 -7.98
CA VAL A 11 -9.00 7.30 -7.64
C VAL A 11 -9.81 6.82 -6.43
N ILE A 12 -10.50 5.69 -6.60
CA ILE A 12 -11.30 5.04 -5.54
C ILE A 12 -10.71 3.71 -5.07
N ALA A 13 -9.91 3.04 -5.92
CA ALA A 13 -9.18 1.83 -5.56
C ALA A 13 -7.90 1.71 -6.40
N PHE A 14 -6.88 1.02 -5.85
CA PHE A 14 -5.64 0.72 -6.59
C PHE A 14 -5.76 -0.52 -7.47
N SER A 15 -6.71 -1.40 -7.18
CA SER A 15 -6.96 -2.66 -7.89
C SER A 15 -8.46 -2.93 -7.98
N ASP A 16 -8.85 -3.88 -8.79
CA ASP A 16 -10.21 -4.39 -8.91
C ASP A 16 -10.27 -5.92 -8.77
N SER A 17 -11.45 -6.49 -8.93
CA SER A 17 -11.68 -7.94 -8.84
C SER A 17 -10.98 -8.73 -9.96
N PHE A 18 -10.69 -8.09 -11.11
CA PHE A 18 -9.94 -8.72 -12.19
C PHE A 18 -8.47 -8.86 -11.84
N ASP A 19 -7.86 -7.84 -11.22
CA ASP A 19 -6.48 -7.89 -10.74
C ASP A 19 -6.29 -8.99 -9.69
N VAL A 20 -7.26 -9.14 -8.77
CA VAL A 20 -7.25 -10.20 -7.76
C VAL A 20 -7.36 -11.57 -8.43
N ARG A 21 -8.21 -11.70 -9.46
CA ARG A 21 -8.39 -12.96 -10.22
C ARG A 21 -7.13 -13.35 -10.97
N ASP A 22 -6.41 -12.40 -11.54
CA ASP A 22 -5.18 -12.67 -12.29
C ASP A 22 -4.10 -13.30 -11.40
N ILE A 23 -4.05 -12.89 -10.13
CA ILE A 23 -3.06 -13.42 -9.17
C ILE A 23 -3.54 -14.71 -8.50
N GLU A 24 -4.80 -14.79 -8.10
CA GLU A 24 -5.34 -15.96 -7.38
C GLU A 24 -6.71 -16.37 -7.94
N GLN A 25 -6.68 -17.04 -9.10
CA GLN A 25 -7.88 -17.50 -9.80
C GLN A 25 -8.75 -18.46 -8.96
N ARG A 26 -8.14 -19.29 -8.12
CA ARG A 26 -8.84 -20.28 -7.30
C ARG A 26 -9.87 -19.67 -6.34
N VAL A 27 -9.66 -18.43 -5.91
CA VAL A 27 -10.61 -17.71 -5.07
C VAL A 27 -11.99 -17.60 -5.71
N PHE A 28 -12.03 -17.51 -7.05
CA PHE A 28 -13.27 -17.34 -7.81
C PHE A 28 -13.89 -18.69 -8.25
N GLU A 29 -13.11 -19.76 -8.28
CA GLU A 29 -13.55 -21.07 -8.74
C GLU A 29 -14.11 -21.94 -7.60
N ALA A 30 -13.62 -21.76 -6.37
CA ALA A 30 -13.87 -22.71 -5.30
C ALA A 30 -15.19 -22.50 -4.54
N ASN A 31 -15.96 -21.44 -4.80
CA ASN A 31 -17.13 -21.03 -3.99
C ASN A 31 -16.86 -21.01 -2.47
N GLU A 32 -15.58 -20.95 -2.09
CA GLU A 32 -15.13 -21.00 -0.69
C GLU A 32 -15.44 -19.71 0.06
N ILE A 33 -15.66 -18.61 -0.67
CA ILE A 33 -15.97 -17.32 -0.07
C ILE A 33 -17.48 -17.14 -0.08
N ASN A 34 -18.07 -17.27 1.08
CA ASN A 34 -19.49 -16.97 1.27
C ASN A 34 -19.67 -15.45 1.45
N PHE A 35 -19.92 -14.74 0.34
CA PHE A 35 -20.21 -13.30 0.35
C PHE A 35 -21.69 -12.98 0.66
N THR A 36 -22.57 -14.01 0.68
CA THR A 36 -23.99 -13.87 1.02
C THR A 36 -24.24 -13.91 2.52
N ASP A 37 -23.20 -13.98 3.33
CA ASP A 37 -23.34 -14.01 4.76
C ASP A 37 -24.10 -12.76 5.26
N ALA A 38 -25.00 -12.96 6.21
CA ALA A 38 -25.98 -11.97 6.70
C ALA A 38 -25.37 -10.62 7.15
N ALA A 39 -24.06 -10.53 7.28
CA ALA A 39 -23.34 -9.30 7.60
C ALA A 39 -23.17 -8.33 6.42
N SER A 40 -23.46 -8.72 5.17
CA SER A 40 -23.29 -7.86 3.99
C SER A 40 -24.38 -8.09 2.95
N PRO A 41 -25.64 -7.72 3.24
CA PRO A 41 -26.74 -7.86 2.30
C PRO A 41 -26.66 -6.91 1.09
N ALA A 42 -25.58 -6.13 1.00
CA ALA A 42 -25.43 -5.04 0.04
C ALA A 42 -24.79 -5.44 -1.29
N PHE A 43 -24.19 -6.65 -1.40
CA PHE A 43 -23.47 -7.05 -2.59
C PHE A 43 -24.26 -8.06 -3.42
N ASN A 44 -24.37 -7.80 -4.73
CA ASN A 44 -25.14 -8.64 -5.64
C ASN A 44 -24.31 -9.82 -6.18
N ASN A 45 -22.98 -9.71 -6.17
CA ASN A 45 -22.07 -10.72 -6.68
C ASN A 45 -20.67 -10.64 -6.02
N LEU A 46 -19.87 -11.70 -6.25
CA LEU A 46 -18.52 -11.82 -5.69
C LEU A 46 -17.58 -10.69 -6.15
N ASN A 47 -17.69 -10.29 -7.41
CA ASN A 47 -16.81 -9.22 -7.94
C ASN A 47 -17.05 -7.91 -7.20
N GLU A 48 -18.32 -7.49 -7.04
CA GLU A 48 -18.69 -6.28 -6.30
C GLU A 48 -18.20 -6.32 -4.84
N TYR A 49 -18.27 -7.48 -4.21
CA TYR A 49 -17.72 -7.69 -2.88
C TYR A 49 -16.20 -7.49 -2.85
N ILE A 50 -15.47 -8.07 -3.82
CA ILE A 50 -14.00 -7.94 -3.90
C ILE A 50 -13.61 -6.50 -4.24
N ASP A 51 -14.32 -5.83 -5.15
CA ASP A 51 -14.09 -4.42 -5.47
C ASP A 51 -14.19 -3.53 -4.20
N ASN A 52 -15.19 -3.77 -3.34
CA ASN A 52 -15.29 -3.10 -2.05
C ASN A 52 -14.11 -3.42 -1.10
N LEU A 53 -13.57 -4.63 -1.14
CA LEU A 53 -12.35 -4.97 -0.39
C LEU A 53 -11.12 -4.23 -0.94
N CYS A 54 -11.05 -4.04 -2.26
CA CYS A 54 -10.00 -3.26 -2.91
C CYS A 54 -10.04 -1.78 -2.49
N GLU A 55 -11.23 -1.17 -2.43
CA GLU A 55 -11.40 0.19 -1.88
C GLU A 55 -10.91 0.28 -0.42
N LYS A 56 -11.31 -0.67 0.41
CA LYS A 56 -10.85 -0.74 1.82
C LYS A 56 -9.34 -0.94 1.93
N SER A 57 -8.75 -1.73 1.04
CA SER A 57 -7.31 -1.96 1.02
C SER A 57 -6.55 -0.67 0.73
N MET A 58 -6.99 0.12 -0.25
CA MET A 58 -6.41 1.42 -0.57
C MET A 58 -6.35 2.32 0.66
N ALA A 59 -7.45 2.47 1.39
CA ALA A 59 -7.48 3.29 2.60
C ALA A 59 -6.47 2.82 3.66
N ARG A 60 -6.28 1.50 3.82
CA ARG A 60 -5.31 0.92 4.76
C ARG A 60 -3.87 1.13 4.30
N ILE A 61 -3.61 0.99 3.01
CA ILE A 61 -2.30 1.21 2.41
C ILE A 61 -1.89 2.68 2.57
N LEU A 62 -2.77 3.62 2.22
CA LEU A 62 -2.52 5.05 2.39
C LEU A 62 -2.26 5.41 3.86
N LEU A 63 -3.00 4.81 4.79
CA LEU A 63 -2.76 5.00 6.23
C LEU A 63 -1.38 4.47 6.66
N LYS A 64 -0.93 3.33 6.11
CA LYS A 64 0.39 2.78 6.39
C LYS A 64 1.50 3.70 5.86
N PHE A 65 1.37 4.24 4.65
CA PHE A 65 2.29 5.25 4.12
C PHE A 65 2.28 6.53 4.96
N LYS A 66 1.12 7.03 5.34
CA LYS A 66 0.98 8.20 6.22
C LYS A 66 1.71 8.01 7.56
N ALA A 67 1.65 6.81 8.13
CA ALA A 67 2.32 6.48 9.40
C ALA A 67 3.84 6.31 9.24
N SER A 68 4.36 6.19 8.03
CA SER A 68 5.78 5.94 7.77
C SER A 68 6.67 7.15 8.11
N SER A 69 7.95 6.88 8.36
CA SER A 69 8.95 7.94 8.54
C SER A 69 9.18 8.75 7.26
N TRP A 70 9.00 8.09 6.09
CA TRP A 70 9.09 8.74 4.79
C TRP A 70 8.12 9.92 4.69
N TRP A 71 6.82 9.71 4.94
CA TRP A 71 5.80 10.76 4.82
C TRP A 71 6.03 11.93 5.79
N ARG A 72 6.46 11.63 7.01
CA ARG A 72 6.82 12.67 7.99
C ARG A 72 7.99 13.54 7.52
N THR A 73 9.01 12.92 6.95
CA THR A 73 10.17 13.64 6.41
C THR A 73 9.79 14.45 5.18
N TYR A 74 8.97 13.85 4.30
CA TYR A 74 8.51 14.45 3.06
C TYR A 74 7.65 15.70 3.28
N THR A 75 6.72 15.66 4.22
CA THR A 75 5.84 16.80 4.54
C THR A 75 6.50 17.84 5.43
N GLY A 76 7.57 17.48 6.13
CA GLY A 76 8.17 18.33 7.17
C GLY A 76 7.24 18.61 8.36
N SER A 77 6.15 17.84 8.47
CA SER A 77 5.10 18.05 9.46
C SER A 77 5.34 17.22 10.72
N GLY A 78 4.96 17.76 11.86
CA GLY A 78 4.96 16.99 13.11
C GLY A 78 3.89 15.91 13.11
N PRO A 79 4.00 14.90 14.00
CA PRO A 79 3.12 13.73 14.00
C PRO A 79 1.63 14.05 14.20
N SER A 80 1.33 15.20 14.79
CA SER A 80 -0.05 15.63 15.08
C SER A 80 -0.77 16.28 13.88
N ASN A 81 -0.04 16.70 12.84
CA ASN A 81 -0.56 17.48 11.72
C ASN A 81 -0.12 16.91 10.36
N LEU A 82 0.01 15.57 10.27
CA LEU A 82 0.33 14.93 9.00
C LEU A 82 -0.86 15.02 8.05
N PRO A 83 -0.69 15.64 6.86
CA PRO A 83 -1.72 15.64 5.84
C PRO A 83 -2.00 14.21 5.36
N ASP A 84 -3.18 13.99 4.80
CA ASP A 84 -3.49 12.73 4.15
C ASP A 84 -2.75 12.62 2.82
N LEU A 85 -2.41 11.39 2.46
CA LEU A 85 -1.90 11.08 1.13
C LEU A 85 -3.07 11.12 0.15
N ASP A 86 -2.89 11.88 -0.92
CA ASP A 86 -3.86 11.98 -2.00
C ASP A 86 -3.57 10.88 -3.04
N PRO A 87 -4.44 9.89 -3.24
CA PRO A 87 -4.22 8.83 -4.22
C PRO A 87 -4.16 9.35 -5.65
N ASP A 88 -4.79 10.49 -5.95
CA ASP A 88 -4.77 11.11 -7.29
C ASP A 88 -3.39 11.67 -7.65
N LYS A 89 -2.52 11.86 -6.67
CA LYS A 89 -1.13 12.30 -6.84
C LYS A 89 -0.12 11.16 -7.01
N ILE A 90 -0.56 9.91 -7.02
CA ILE A 90 0.28 8.76 -7.34
C ILE A 90 0.35 8.62 -8.87
N LYS A 91 1.42 9.14 -9.48
CA LYS A 91 1.56 9.22 -10.95
C LYS A 91 2.48 8.16 -11.54
N ALA A 92 3.48 7.71 -10.80
CA ALA A 92 4.38 6.66 -11.24
C ALA A 92 4.17 5.36 -10.43
N ARG A 93 4.70 4.24 -10.91
CA ARG A 93 4.64 2.92 -10.26
C ARG A 93 3.23 2.43 -9.89
N GLN A 94 2.25 2.82 -10.67
CA GLN A 94 0.84 2.45 -10.40
C GLN A 94 0.65 0.93 -10.32
N GLN A 95 1.39 0.16 -11.15
CA GLN A 95 1.33 -1.30 -11.10
C GLN A 95 1.78 -1.87 -9.75
N ASP A 96 2.84 -1.29 -9.15
CA ASP A 96 3.33 -1.74 -7.85
C ASP A 96 2.28 -1.50 -6.76
N PHE A 97 1.53 -0.39 -6.84
CA PHE A 97 0.40 -0.14 -5.94
C PHE A 97 -0.77 -1.08 -6.17
N THR A 98 -1.05 -1.44 -7.43
CA THR A 98 -2.07 -2.43 -7.78
C THR A 98 -1.73 -3.78 -7.17
N ASP A 99 -0.52 -4.29 -7.41
CA ASP A 99 -0.06 -5.58 -6.88
C ASP A 99 -0.04 -5.59 -5.36
N MET A 100 0.44 -4.50 -4.73
CA MET A 100 0.41 -4.35 -3.28
C MET A 100 -1.01 -4.36 -2.71
N SER A 101 -1.98 -3.73 -3.40
CA SER A 101 -3.39 -3.75 -3.02
C SER A 101 -3.96 -5.16 -3.10
N VAL A 102 -3.67 -5.91 -4.16
CA VAL A 102 -4.09 -7.30 -4.32
C VAL A 102 -3.51 -8.19 -3.20
N PHE A 103 -2.20 -8.07 -2.91
CA PHE A 103 -1.58 -8.83 -1.82
C PHE A 103 -2.22 -8.49 -0.47
N TYR A 104 -2.58 -7.21 -0.24
CA TYR A 104 -3.28 -6.82 0.97
C TYR A 104 -4.67 -7.45 1.06
N VAL A 105 -5.45 -7.43 -0.01
CA VAL A 105 -6.79 -8.04 -0.08
C VAL A 105 -6.72 -9.54 0.18
N LEU A 106 -5.78 -10.22 -0.47
CA LEU A 106 -5.61 -11.68 -0.32
C LEU A 106 -5.23 -12.04 1.13
N LYS A 107 -4.23 -11.38 1.72
CA LYS A 107 -3.73 -11.74 3.04
C LYS A 107 -4.67 -11.38 4.19
N GLU A 108 -5.42 -10.28 4.08
CA GLU A 108 -6.22 -9.76 5.21
C GLU A 108 -7.70 -10.15 5.12
N TYR A 109 -8.23 -10.27 3.91
CA TYR A 109 -9.67 -10.41 3.77
C TYR A 109 -10.12 -11.74 3.16
N ILE A 110 -9.38 -12.30 2.23
CA ILE A 110 -9.80 -13.47 1.46
C ILE A 110 -9.28 -14.76 2.09
N LEU A 111 -7.97 -14.95 2.10
CA LEU A 111 -7.36 -16.19 2.55
C LEU A 111 -7.64 -16.53 4.02
N PRO A 112 -7.73 -15.58 4.97
CA PRO A 112 -8.10 -15.91 6.34
C PRO A 112 -9.50 -16.51 6.50
N LYS A 113 -10.40 -16.30 5.53
CA LYS A 113 -11.74 -16.91 5.55
C LYS A 113 -11.75 -18.35 5.05
N ALA A 114 -10.80 -18.69 4.17
CA ALA A 114 -10.63 -20.03 3.63
C ALA A 114 -9.64 -20.88 4.45
N ALA A 115 -8.80 -20.26 5.27
CA ALA A 115 -7.74 -20.95 6.01
C ALA A 115 -8.28 -21.71 7.22
N ASP A 116 -7.87 -22.96 7.34
CA ASP A 116 -8.01 -23.72 8.59
C ASP A 116 -6.77 -23.52 9.47
N PHE A 117 -6.87 -22.64 10.45
CA PHE A 117 -5.79 -22.34 11.38
C PHE A 117 -5.53 -23.47 12.40
N GLY A 118 -6.36 -24.52 12.40
CA GLY A 118 -6.11 -25.73 13.20
C GLY A 118 -5.07 -26.65 12.59
N ILE A 119 -4.70 -26.42 11.33
CA ILE A 119 -3.71 -27.20 10.58
C ILE A 119 -2.49 -26.33 10.32
N GLU A 120 -1.38 -26.60 11.02
CA GLU A 120 -0.13 -25.78 10.94
C GLU A 120 0.46 -25.70 9.53
N GLU A 121 0.23 -26.68 8.67
CA GLU A 121 0.74 -26.75 7.29
C GLU A 121 -0.34 -26.53 6.23
N SER A 122 -1.42 -25.80 6.54
CA SER A 122 -2.42 -25.54 5.51
C SER A 122 -1.84 -24.64 4.39
N ALA A 123 -2.19 -24.98 3.14
CA ALA A 123 -1.71 -24.22 1.98
C ALA A 123 -2.13 -22.75 2.05
N GLU A 124 -3.28 -22.47 2.62
CA GLU A 124 -3.84 -21.13 2.79
C GLU A 124 -3.02 -20.30 3.79
N VAL A 125 -2.59 -20.91 4.91
CA VAL A 125 -1.71 -20.25 5.89
C VAL A 125 -0.35 -19.93 5.27
N ALA A 126 0.21 -20.84 4.47
CA ALA A 126 1.45 -20.59 3.74
C ALA A 126 1.31 -19.43 2.73
N LYS A 127 0.16 -19.36 2.02
CA LYS A 127 -0.15 -18.27 1.10
C LYS A 127 -0.32 -16.93 1.84
N ILE A 128 -0.99 -16.90 2.97
CA ILE A 128 -1.13 -15.68 3.79
C ILE A 128 0.26 -15.13 4.14
N LYS A 129 1.17 -15.99 4.58
CA LYS A 129 2.55 -15.58 4.88
C LYS A 129 3.26 -15.05 3.63
N TYR A 130 3.17 -15.77 2.51
CA TYR A 130 3.78 -15.38 1.23
C TYR A 130 3.31 -13.98 0.79
N TYR A 131 1.99 -13.72 0.78
CA TYR A 131 1.46 -12.42 0.38
C TYR A 131 1.76 -11.33 1.40
N SER A 132 1.90 -11.69 2.69
CA SER A 132 2.34 -10.74 3.71
C SER A 132 3.78 -10.29 3.49
N ASP A 133 4.69 -11.22 3.19
CA ASP A 133 6.09 -10.93 2.91
C ASP A 133 6.20 -10.08 1.63
N LYS A 134 5.48 -10.46 0.56
CA LYS A 134 5.43 -9.70 -0.71
C LYS A 134 4.93 -8.27 -0.52
N PHE A 135 3.85 -8.09 0.25
CA PHE A 135 3.32 -6.78 0.58
C PHE A 135 4.35 -5.91 1.30
N GLU A 136 5.05 -6.46 2.28
CA GLU A 136 6.03 -5.71 3.06
C GLU A 136 7.26 -5.35 2.20
N ASP A 137 7.75 -6.28 1.38
CA ASP A 137 8.88 -6.05 0.47
C ASP A 137 8.55 -4.89 -0.49
N MET A 138 7.37 -4.90 -1.14
CA MET A 138 6.95 -3.84 -2.05
C MET A 138 6.76 -2.51 -1.32
N PHE A 139 6.19 -2.53 -0.12
CA PHE A 139 6.03 -1.34 0.69
C PHE A 139 7.37 -0.69 1.02
N GLN A 140 8.38 -1.49 1.41
CA GLN A 140 9.72 -1.00 1.69
C GLN A 140 10.42 -0.49 0.42
N GLU A 141 10.23 -1.16 -0.72
CA GLU A 141 10.77 -0.72 -1.99
C GLU A 141 10.19 0.63 -2.42
N LEU A 142 8.88 0.81 -2.38
CA LEU A 142 8.22 2.08 -2.71
C LEU A 142 8.68 3.23 -1.81
N ILE A 143 8.89 2.97 -0.51
CA ILE A 143 9.46 3.97 0.40
C ILE A 143 10.92 4.28 0.08
N ALA A 144 11.71 3.26 -0.30
CA ALA A 144 13.14 3.42 -0.56
C ALA A 144 13.41 4.23 -1.83
N VAL A 145 12.62 3.99 -2.87
CA VAL A 145 12.76 4.68 -4.17
C VAL A 145 12.09 6.05 -4.14
N ALA A 146 10.86 6.14 -3.61
CA ALA A 146 10.10 7.38 -3.39
C ALA A 146 9.92 8.27 -4.64
N ASP A 147 9.86 7.65 -5.83
CA ASP A 147 9.78 8.30 -7.16
C ASP A 147 8.34 8.24 -7.76
N TRP A 148 7.31 8.17 -6.94
CA TRP A 148 5.97 7.85 -7.39
C TRP A 148 4.90 8.91 -7.05
N TYR A 149 5.22 9.87 -6.17
CA TYR A 149 4.26 10.86 -5.67
C TYR A 149 4.53 12.26 -6.23
N ASP A 150 3.55 12.80 -6.94
CA ASP A 150 3.54 14.15 -7.48
C ASP A 150 3.15 15.14 -6.37
N LYS A 151 4.12 15.92 -5.88
CA LYS A 151 3.94 16.83 -4.75
C LYS A 151 3.25 18.12 -5.15
N ASP A 152 3.67 18.72 -6.23
CA ASP A 152 3.19 20.03 -6.66
C ASP A 152 1.89 19.95 -7.47
N GLY A 153 1.53 18.75 -7.97
CA GLY A 153 0.28 18.51 -8.69
C GLY A 153 0.33 18.89 -10.16
N ASP A 154 1.52 18.92 -10.76
CA ASP A 154 1.68 19.24 -12.19
C ASP A 154 1.40 18.02 -13.10
N GLY A 155 1.19 16.85 -12.54
CA GLY A 155 0.85 15.60 -13.24
C GLY A 155 2.05 14.70 -13.54
N THR A 156 3.26 15.11 -13.16
CA THR A 156 4.51 14.35 -13.36
C THR A 156 5.32 14.29 -12.06
N VAL A 157 6.09 13.24 -11.88
CA VAL A 157 7.05 13.17 -10.78
C VAL A 157 8.39 13.67 -11.29
N GLN A 158 8.86 14.80 -10.77
CA GLN A 158 10.08 15.48 -11.23
C GLN A 158 11.29 15.14 -10.36
N GLU A 159 12.51 15.36 -10.93
CA GLU A 159 13.76 15.31 -10.19
C GLU A 159 13.74 16.37 -9.07
N GLY A 160 13.86 15.91 -7.82
CA GLY A 160 13.74 16.75 -6.62
C GLY A 160 12.49 16.51 -5.81
N GLU A 161 11.45 15.91 -6.38
CA GLU A 161 10.34 15.33 -5.65
C GLU A 161 10.64 13.91 -5.16
N GLU A 162 11.60 13.27 -5.81
CA GLU A 162 12.19 12.01 -5.35
C GLU A 162 12.83 12.21 -3.98
N MET A 163 12.09 11.87 -2.94
CA MET A 163 12.67 11.85 -1.61
C MET A 163 13.47 10.59 -1.38
N THR A 164 14.64 10.54 -2.00
CA THR A 164 15.67 9.63 -1.50
C THR A 164 15.81 9.87 0.00
N THR A 165 15.75 8.82 0.79
CA THR A 165 16.04 8.88 2.22
C THR A 165 17.43 9.47 2.39
N PHE A 166 17.51 10.79 2.52
CA PHE A 166 18.73 11.46 2.80
C PHE A 166 19.17 10.96 4.18
N ARG A 167 20.04 9.97 4.20
CA ARG A 167 20.83 9.72 5.39
C ARG A 167 21.55 11.02 5.67
N MET A 168 21.00 11.82 6.57
CA MET A 168 21.78 12.88 7.19
C MET A 168 23.00 12.19 7.78
N THR A 169 24.08 12.18 7.03
CA THR A 169 25.39 11.92 7.60
C THR A 169 25.50 12.94 8.71
N ARG A 170 25.40 12.47 9.95
CA ARG A 170 25.63 13.25 11.14
C ARG A 170 26.88 14.07 10.85
N ARG A 171 26.72 15.36 10.58
CA ARG A 171 27.87 16.28 10.58
C ARG A 171 28.52 16.09 11.92
N THR A 172 29.63 15.36 11.92
CA THR A 172 30.52 15.27 13.07
C THR A 172 30.87 16.72 13.37
N ARG A 173 30.26 17.22 14.43
CA ARG A 173 30.58 18.54 14.97
C ARG A 173 32.07 18.53 15.17
N GLY A 174 32.82 19.19 14.27
CA GLY A 174 34.26 19.29 14.38
C GLY A 174 34.61 19.81 15.78
N LYS A 175 35.33 19.01 16.54
CA LYS A 175 35.93 19.47 17.80
C LYS A 175 36.77 20.70 17.47
N LYS A 176 36.33 21.86 17.87
CA LYS A 176 37.19 23.04 17.88
C LYS A 176 38.32 22.75 18.84
N PHE A 177 39.48 22.44 18.28
CA PHE A 177 40.72 22.43 19.05
C PHE A 177 40.97 23.89 19.47
N VAL A 178 40.74 24.21 20.73
CA VAL A 178 41.21 25.46 21.32
C VAL A 178 42.69 25.24 21.62
N THR A 179 43.54 25.73 20.74
CA THR A 179 44.98 25.83 21.02
C THR A 179 45.16 26.92 22.03
N ARG A 180 45.38 26.56 23.30
CA ARG A 180 45.89 27.49 24.29
C ARG A 180 47.37 27.77 23.97
N ILE A 181 47.65 28.95 23.48
CA ILE A 181 49.01 29.49 23.43
C ILE A 181 49.35 29.95 24.84
N ARG A 182 50.45 29.44 25.37
CA ARG A 182 51.10 29.94 26.60
C ARG A 182 51.99 31.09 26.28
#